data_800bc028d6a436fdf27075b0d8d6a52e
#
_entry.id   800bc028d6a436fdf27075b0d8d6a52e
#
_cell.length_a   1.000
_cell.length_b   1.000
_cell.length_c   1.000
_cell.angle_alpha   90.00
_cell.angle_beta   90.00
_cell.angle_gamma   90.00
#
_symmetry.space_group_name_H-M   'P 1'
#
loop_
_entity.id
_entity.type
_entity.pdbx_description
1 polymer ?
#
loop_
_entity_poly.entity_id
_entity_poly.type
_entity_poly.pdbx_seq_one_letter_code
_entity_poly.pdbx_strand_id
1 'polypeptide(L)'
;MLICLTASHRNASFDLLERLSIGAPAAASRLVTDAGVLDGAVVLATCNRFEAYLDIAGDESDSAVSATVQAVAAASDLDATEVLDSVNVLGGKDVVQHLFAVSSGLESVVVGETEISGQVRRSLEDARSNGTTTSDLERLFQEAAHTSRGVKTRTRIGAAGRSLVRLGLELASSRVTDWARTRVLLVGTGSYAATTIAALLTAVPRTSRSSRPRVARPGSPPSTTSSPPVTCARPSGRATS
;
A
#
# COMPACT_ATOMS: atom_id res chain seq x y z
N MET A 1 -6.07 9.46 24.20
CA MET A 1 -6.61 10.30 23.08
C MET A 1 -6.08 9.76 21.75
N LEU A 2 -6.94 9.75 20.69
CA LEU A 2 -6.51 9.22 19.39
C LEU A 2 -5.92 10.30 18.47
N ILE A 3 -4.77 9.99 17.87
CA ILE A 3 -4.09 10.80 16.85
C ILE A 3 -3.78 9.90 15.64
N CYS A 4 -3.75 10.48 14.44
CA CYS A 4 -3.26 9.81 13.23
C CYS A 4 -2.29 10.71 12.48
N LEU A 5 -1.10 10.17 12.18
CA LEU A 5 -0.17 10.75 11.21
C LEU A 5 -0.44 10.06 9.86
N THR A 6 -0.74 10.82 8.83
CA THR A 6 -1.09 10.28 7.51
C THR A 6 -0.28 10.91 6.39
N ALA A 7 0.42 10.09 5.63
CA ALA A 7 1.01 10.42 4.33
C ALA A 7 0.35 9.56 3.24
N SER A 8 0.03 10.15 2.12
CA SER A 8 -0.61 9.46 1.00
C SER A 8 -0.14 10.01 -0.34
N HIS A 9 -0.52 9.36 -1.42
CA HIS A 9 -0.26 9.82 -2.79
C HIS A 9 -0.72 11.27 -3.07
N ARG A 10 -1.48 11.90 -2.15
CA ARG A 10 -1.96 13.28 -2.27
C ARG A 10 -0.96 14.30 -1.74
N ASN A 11 -0.14 13.94 -0.78
CA ASN A 11 0.77 14.85 -0.06
C ASN A 11 2.21 14.33 0.06
N ALA A 12 2.50 13.13 -0.43
CA ALA A 12 3.83 12.53 -0.39
C ALA A 12 4.22 11.92 -1.73
N SER A 13 5.51 11.88 -2.02
CA SER A 13 6.04 11.22 -3.21
C SER A 13 5.94 9.70 -3.10
N PHE A 14 5.92 9.00 -4.23
CA PHE A 14 5.91 7.53 -4.22
C PHE A 14 7.19 6.93 -3.64
N ASP A 15 8.34 7.56 -3.87
CA ASP A 15 9.63 7.15 -3.31
C ASP A 15 9.61 7.20 -1.77
N LEU A 16 9.08 8.30 -1.22
CA LEU A 16 8.91 8.44 0.22
C LEU A 16 7.94 7.39 0.78
N LEU A 17 6.78 7.18 0.14
CA LEU A 17 5.80 6.18 0.57
C LEU A 17 6.36 4.75 0.51
N GLU A 18 7.20 4.43 -0.47
CA GLU A 18 7.90 3.15 -0.57
C GLU A 18 8.84 2.95 0.62
N ARG A 19 9.69 3.94 0.93
CA ARG A 19 10.61 3.89 2.08
C ARG A 19 9.86 3.76 3.39
N LEU A 20 8.80 4.55 3.60
CA LEU A 20 7.93 4.46 4.78
C LEU A 20 7.27 3.07 4.89
N SER A 21 6.84 2.49 3.77
CA SER A 21 6.22 1.16 3.74
C SER A 21 7.21 0.05 4.12
N ILE A 22 8.46 0.15 3.68
CA ILE A 22 9.53 -0.79 4.05
C ILE A 22 9.87 -0.68 5.54
N GLY A 23 9.94 0.54 6.08
CA GLY A 23 10.24 0.81 7.48
C GLY A 23 9.09 0.53 8.45
N ALA A 24 7.85 0.44 7.97
CA ALA A 24 6.64 0.35 8.79
C ALA A 24 6.66 -0.75 9.87
N PRO A 25 7.10 -2.00 9.61
CA PRO A 25 7.13 -3.05 10.65
C PRO A 25 8.09 -2.71 11.81
N ALA A 26 9.24 -2.12 11.50
CA ALA A 26 10.22 -1.70 12.51
C ALA A 26 9.72 -0.47 13.28
N ALA A 27 9.06 0.48 12.60
CA ALA A 27 8.45 1.63 13.22
C ALA A 27 7.38 1.23 14.23
N ALA A 28 6.45 0.34 13.86
CA ALA A 28 5.37 -0.12 14.74
C ALA A 28 5.89 -0.68 16.07
N SER A 29 6.95 -1.48 16.04
CA SER A 29 7.55 -2.04 17.26
C SER A 29 8.20 -0.96 18.14
N ARG A 30 8.87 0.01 17.54
CA ARG A 30 9.58 1.09 18.28
C ARG A 30 8.62 2.09 18.91
N LEU A 31 7.50 2.36 18.26
CA LEU A 31 6.55 3.38 18.70
C LEU A 31 6.06 3.17 20.13
N VAL A 32 5.81 1.92 20.52
CA VAL A 32 5.28 1.61 21.86
C VAL A 32 6.42 1.36 22.87
N THR A 33 7.58 0.82 22.43
CA THR A 33 8.67 0.49 23.33
C THR A 33 9.52 1.70 23.72
N ASP A 34 9.75 2.63 22.78
CA ASP A 34 10.76 3.67 22.96
C ASP A 34 10.15 5.04 23.35
N ALA A 35 8.89 5.27 23.04
CA ALA A 35 8.31 6.60 23.15
C ALA A 35 7.76 6.97 24.54
N GLY A 36 7.39 6.01 25.39
CA GLY A 36 6.90 6.24 26.76
C GLY A 36 5.63 7.10 26.91
N VAL A 37 5.22 7.75 25.82
CA VAL A 37 4.03 8.64 25.72
C VAL A 37 2.88 8.00 24.94
N LEU A 38 3.11 6.81 24.38
CA LEU A 38 2.12 6.07 23.59
C LEU A 38 1.61 4.86 24.38
N ASP A 39 0.31 4.79 24.56
CA ASP A 39 -0.36 3.60 25.10
C ASP A 39 -0.48 2.51 24.04
N GLY A 40 -0.56 2.91 22.76
CA GLY A 40 -0.58 1.97 21.65
C GLY A 40 -0.46 2.62 20.28
N ALA A 41 -0.19 1.76 19.28
CA ALA A 41 -0.06 2.16 17.88
C ALA A 41 -0.53 1.05 16.93
N VAL A 42 -1.20 1.45 15.84
CA VAL A 42 -1.48 0.62 14.67
C VAL A 42 -0.93 1.32 13.44
N VAL A 43 -0.05 0.66 12.70
CA VAL A 43 0.56 1.21 11.48
C VAL A 43 -0.06 0.55 10.25
N LEU A 44 -0.65 1.35 9.38
CA LEU A 44 -1.16 0.95 8.07
C LEU A 44 -0.20 1.47 6.99
N ALA A 45 0.50 0.56 6.33
CA ALA A 45 1.40 0.91 5.25
C ALA A 45 1.07 0.12 3.97
N THR A 46 1.00 0.84 2.86
CA THR A 46 0.72 0.31 1.53
C THR A 46 1.56 1.04 0.48
N CYS A 47 1.49 0.66 -0.79
CA CYS A 47 2.19 1.38 -1.85
C CYS A 47 1.71 2.84 -2.05
N ASN A 48 0.54 3.22 -1.52
CA ASN A 48 -0.10 4.51 -1.78
C ASN A 48 -0.33 5.34 -0.51
N ARG A 49 -0.04 4.80 0.68
CA ARG A 49 -0.20 5.49 1.96
C ARG A 49 0.62 4.88 3.07
N PHE A 50 0.97 5.73 4.01
CA PHE A 50 1.49 5.39 5.33
C PHE A 50 0.65 6.11 6.37
N GLU A 51 0.14 5.39 7.36
CA GLU A 51 -0.66 5.94 8.45
C GLU A 51 -0.25 5.31 9.77
N ALA A 52 0.01 6.13 10.79
CA ALA A 52 0.24 5.69 12.15
C ALA A 52 -0.92 6.19 13.03
N TYR A 53 -1.74 5.26 13.50
CA TYR A 53 -2.83 5.51 14.43
C TYR A 53 -2.32 5.26 15.85
N LEU A 54 -2.40 6.29 16.68
CA LEU A 54 -1.80 6.34 18.00
C LEU A 54 -2.87 6.52 19.05
N ASP A 55 -2.72 5.81 20.16
CA ASP A 55 -3.43 6.09 21.40
C ASP A 55 -2.42 6.67 22.38
N ILE A 56 -2.70 7.86 22.88
CA ILE A 56 -1.79 8.62 23.75
C ILE A 56 -2.39 8.84 25.12
N ALA A 57 -1.54 8.75 26.15
CA ALA A 57 -1.89 9.11 27.51
C ALA A 57 -1.97 10.65 27.64
N GLY A 58 -3.07 11.15 28.23
CA GLY A 58 -3.19 12.57 28.52
C GLY A 58 -3.29 13.49 27.29
N ASP A 59 -2.68 14.68 27.38
CA ASP A 59 -2.72 15.76 26.37
C ASP A 59 -1.31 16.04 25.78
N GLU A 60 -0.51 15.00 25.61
CA GLU A 60 0.85 15.10 25.11
C GLU A 60 0.98 14.91 23.59
N SER A 61 0.05 15.52 22.84
CA SER A 61 -0.04 15.33 21.39
C SER A 61 1.25 15.68 20.62
N ASP A 62 1.89 16.81 20.97
CA ASP A 62 3.09 17.26 20.26
C ASP A 62 4.28 16.34 20.54
N SER A 63 4.42 15.87 21.78
CA SER A 63 5.45 14.91 22.17
C SER A 63 5.26 13.57 21.44
N ALA A 64 4.01 13.09 21.35
CA ALA A 64 3.68 11.85 20.66
C ALA A 64 3.92 11.95 19.15
N VAL A 65 3.55 13.08 18.51
CA VAL A 65 3.85 13.34 17.11
C VAL A 65 5.34 13.37 16.86
N SER A 66 6.10 14.11 17.67
CA SER A 66 7.57 14.19 17.53
C SER A 66 8.24 12.83 17.69
N ALA A 67 7.87 12.07 18.71
CA ALA A 67 8.42 10.73 18.95
C ALA A 67 8.07 9.77 17.79
N THR A 68 6.84 9.86 17.26
CA THR A 68 6.40 9.04 16.12
C THR A 68 7.19 9.36 14.87
N VAL A 69 7.35 10.66 14.54
CA VAL A 69 8.14 11.10 13.38
C VAL A 69 9.57 10.60 13.48
N GLN A 70 10.21 10.70 14.66
CA GLN A 70 11.57 10.22 14.90
C GLN A 70 11.69 8.70 14.73
N ALA A 71 10.77 7.93 15.31
CA ALA A 71 10.77 6.48 15.20
C ALA A 71 10.57 6.01 13.75
N VAL A 72 9.66 6.66 13.03
CA VAL A 72 9.37 6.36 11.61
C VAL A 72 10.56 6.75 10.73
N ALA A 73 11.16 7.92 10.93
CA ALA A 73 12.33 8.39 10.20
C ALA A 73 13.50 7.42 10.37
N ALA A 74 13.81 7.04 11.61
CA ALA A 74 14.88 6.10 11.93
C ALA A 74 14.64 4.70 11.35
N ALA A 75 13.37 4.23 11.30
CA ALA A 75 13.03 2.92 10.76
C ALA A 75 13.08 2.89 9.22
N SER A 76 12.90 4.06 8.57
CA SER A 76 12.81 4.19 7.10
C SER A 76 14.08 4.76 6.47
N ASP A 77 15.11 5.04 7.28
CA ASP A 77 16.34 5.72 6.86
C ASP A 77 16.05 7.06 6.16
N LEU A 78 15.15 7.86 6.77
CA LEU A 78 14.71 9.17 6.32
C LEU A 78 15.14 10.25 7.32
N ASP A 79 15.17 11.51 6.85
CA ASP A 79 15.27 12.66 7.73
C ASP A 79 13.92 12.93 8.44
N ALA A 80 13.96 13.24 9.73
CA ALA A 80 12.75 13.51 10.50
C ALA A 80 11.95 14.72 9.97
N THR A 81 12.66 15.73 9.44
CA THR A 81 12.04 16.91 8.82
C THR A 81 11.30 16.52 7.56
N GLU A 82 11.89 15.66 6.72
CA GLU A 82 11.24 15.14 5.50
C GLU A 82 9.95 14.38 5.81
N VAL A 83 9.99 13.54 6.86
CA VAL A 83 8.79 12.82 7.33
C VAL A 83 7.73 13.79 7.84
N LEU A 84 8.14 14.76 8.70
CA LEU A 84 7.22 15.73 9.28
C LEU A 84 6.52 16.60 8.22
N ASP A 85 7.25 17.06 7.22
CA ASP A 85 6.72 17.88 6.13
C ASP A 85 5.76 17.11 5.21
N SER A 86 5.85 15.78 5.23
CA SER A 86 5.05 14.89 4.37
C SER A 86 3.84 14.29 5.06
N VAL A 87 3.68 14.43 6.37
CA VAL A 87 2.53 13.89 7.09
C VAL A 87 1.53 14.99 7.45
N ASN A 88 0.24 14.64 7.42
CA ASN A 88 -0.80 15.43 8.08
C ASN A 88 -1.10 14.78 9.43
N VAL A 89 -1.35 15.60 10.45
CA VAL A 89 -1.72 15.15 11.79
C VAL A 89 -3.22 15.38 11.99
N LEU A 90 -3.93 14.31 12.33
CA LEU A 90 -5.34 14.33 12.64
C LEU A 90 -5.55 14.01 14.12
N GLY A 91 -6.56 14.62 14.77
CA GLY A 91 -6.88 14.39 16.17
C GLY A 91 -8.36 14.10 16.40
N GLY A 92 -8.66 13.34 17.45
CA GLY A 92 -10.03 13.11 17.93
C GLY A 92 -10.98 12.55 16.86
N LYS A 93 -12.08 13.28 16.60
CA LYS A 93 -13.11 12.84 15.64
C LYS A 93 -12.61 12.70 14.20
N ASP A 94 -11.60 13.50 13.82
CA ASP A 94 -11.09 13.48 12.45
C ASP A 94 -10.32 12.18 12.17
N VAL A 95 -9.69 11.57 13.18
CA VAL A 95 -9.09 10.23 13.11
C VAL A 95 -10.15 9.19 12.77
N VAL A 96 -11.30 9.25 13.45
CA VAL A 96 -12.41 8.32 13.22
C VAL A 96 -12.94 8.45 11.80
N GLN A 97 -13.25 9.69 11.37
CA GLN A 97 -13.76 9.96 10.02
C GLN A 97 -12.77 9.49 8.95
N HIS A 98 -11.49 9.77 9.16
CA HIS A 98 -10.42 9.39 8.23
C HIS A 98 -10.32 7.86 8.08
N LEU A 99 -10.22 7.11 9.18
CA LEU A 99 -10.12 5.65 9.11
C LEU A 99 -11.36 5.01 8.45
N PHE A 100 -12.56 5.55 8.73
CA PHE A 100 -13.80 5.07 8.09
C PHE A 100 -13.80 5.34 6.59
N ALA A 101 -13.31 6.50 6.15
CA ALA A 101 -13.16 6.82 4.73
C ALA A 101 -12.12 5.93 4.05
N VAL A 102 -10.95 5.74 4.68
CA VAL A 102 -9.88 4.86 4.21
C VAL A 102 -10.37 3.43 4.08
N SER A 103 -10.93 2.85 5.13
CA SER A 103 -11.41 1.46 5.15
C SER A 103 -12.53 1.20 4.13
N SER A 104 -13.31 2.25 3.81
CA SER A 104 -14.37 2.20 2.78
C SER A 104 -13.82 2.38 1.36
N GLY A 105 -12.53 2.72 1.20
CA GLY A 105 -11.90 2.97 -0.10
C GLY A 105 -12.21 4.34 -0.69
N LEU A 106 -12.73 5.28 0.09
CA LEU A 106 -13.05 6.64 -0.36
C LEU A 106 -11.78 7.48 -0.57
N GLU A 107 -10.72 7.16 0.16
CA GLU A 107 -9.42 7.81 0.09
C GLU A 107 -8.40 7.06 -0.81
N SER A 108 -8.83 6.01 -1.50
CA SER A 108 -7.99 5.26 -2.43
C SER A 108 -7.82 5.99 -3.76
N VAL A 109 -6.70 5.74 -4.47
CA VAL A 109 -6.45 6.26 -5.83
C VAL A 109 -7.60 5.87 -6.77
N VAL A 110 -8.09 4.65 -6.62
CA VAL A 110 -9.32 4.18 -7.26
C VAL A 110 -10.40 4.09 -6.21
N VAL A 111 -11.32 5.04 -6.23
CA VAL A 111 -12.40 5.12 -5.23
C VAL A 111 -13.21 3.83 -5.23
N GLY A 112 -13.40 3.26 -4.04
CA GLY A 112 -14.09 1.99 -3.84
C GLY A 112 -13.21 0.75 -4.03
N GLU A 113 -11.89 0.90 -4.11
CA GLU A 113 -10.95 -0.23 -4.12
C GLU A 113 -11.22 -1.17 -2.94
N THR A 114 -11.31 -2.46 -3.23
CA THR A 114 -11.68 -3.45 -2.20
C THR A 114 -10.50 -3.90 -1.34
N GLU A 115 -9.29 -3.74 -1.83
CA GLU A 115 -8.07 -4.27 -1.20
C GLU A 115 -7.72 -3.56 0.11
N ILE A 116 -7.98 -2.25 0.18
CA ILE A 116 -7.69 -1.44 1.37
C ILE A 116 -8.36 -1.95 2.65
N SER A 117 -9.59 -2.48 2.55
CA SER A 117 -10.27 -3.05 3.73
C SER A 117 -9.53 -4.26 4.30
N GLY A 118 -8.93 -5.07 3.42
CA GLY A 118 -8.09 -6.20 3.82
C GLY A 118 -6.77 -5.73 4.43
N GLN A 119 -6.21 -4.64 3.95
CA GLN A 119 -4.99 -4.05 4.50
C GLN A 119 -5.23 -3.45 5.89
N VAL A 120 -6.32 -2.70 6.08
CA VAL A 120 -6.74 -2.17 7.39
C VAL A 120 -6.95 -3.30 8.41
N ARG A 121 -7.57 -4.42 8.00
CA ARG A 121 -7.73 -5.57 8.89
C ARG A 121 -6.38 -6.19 9.27
N ARG A 122 -5.48 -6.37 8.29
CA ARG A 122 -4.15 -6.93 8.55
C ARG A 122 -3.33 -6.04 9.48
N SER A 123 -3.36 -4.71 9.32
CA SER A 123 -2.63 -3.81 10.21
C SER A 123 -3.06 -3.94 11.67
N LEU A 124 -4.35 -4.15 11.94
CA LEU A 124 -4.81 -4.45 13.29
C LEU A 124 -4.34 -5.83 13.78
N GLU A 125 -4.38 -6.87 12.93
CA GLU A 125 -3.90 -8.22 13.27
C GLU A 125 -2.40 -8.18 13.59
N ASP A 126 -1.61 -7.43 12.83
CA ASP A 126 -0.17 -7.23 13.07
C ASP A 126 0.08 -6.50 14.39
N ALA A 127 -0.66 -5.43 14.68
CA ALA A 127 -0.56 -4.70 15.94
C ALA A 127 -0.91 -5.58 17.15
N ARG A 128 -1.94 -6.44 17.04
CA ARG A 128 -2.26 -7.43 18.08
C ARG A 128 -1.12 -8.41 18.31
N SER A 129 -0.57 -8.93 17.22
CA SER A 129 0.51 -9.91 17.29
C SER A 129 1.78 -9.33 17.92
N ASN A 130 2.01 -8.04 17.73
CA ASN A 130 3.14 -7.30 18.29
C ASN A 130 2.86 -6.73 19.69
N GLY A 131 1.61 -6.84 20.19
CA GLY A 131 1.23 -6.27 21.49
C GLY A 131 1.23 -4.73 21.52
N THR A 132 1.05 -4.07 20.36
CA THR A 132 1.09 -2.62 20.23
C THR A 132 -0.29 -1.97 20.17
N THR A 133 -1.39 -2.74 20.22
CA THR A 133 -2.74 -2.19 20.16
C THR A 133 -3.32 -1.96 21.55
N THR A 134 -4.31 -1.06 21.64
CA THR A 134 -5.13 -0.79 22.82
C THR A 134 -6.60 -1.16 22.55
N SER A 135 -7.42 -1.19 23.60
CA SER A 135 -8.87 -1.40 23.47
C SER A 135 -9.54 -0.36 22.59
N ASP A 136 -9.08 0.90 22.63
CA ASP A 136 -9.67 2.00 21.87
C ASP A 136 -9.30 1.88 20.38
N LEU A 137 -8.04 1.57 20.07
CA LEU A 137 -7.61 1.30 18.69
C LEU A 137 -8.30 0.05 18.13
N GLU A 138 -8.42 -1.02 18.90
CA GLU A 138 -9.15 -2.22 18.47
C GLU A 138 -10.59 -1.92 18.11
N ARG A 139 -11.30 -1.21 18.99
CA ARG A 139 -12.68 -0.82 18.77
C ARG A 139 -12.83 0.04 17.53
N LEU A 140 -11.95 1.04 17.36
CA LEU A 140 -11.95 1.93 16.21
C LEU A 140 -11.80 1.16 14.90
N PHE A 141 -10.80 0.28 14.82
CA PHE A 141 -10.53 -0.50 13.60
C PHE A 141 -11.63 -1.53 13.30
N GLN A 142 -12.19 -2.16 14.31
CA GLN A 142 -13.32 -3.11 14.16
C GLN A 142 -14.56 -2.41 13.64
N GLU A 143 -14.92 -1.25 14.19
CA GLU A 143 -16.07 -0.46 13.74
C GLU A 143 -15.85 0.09 12.32
N ALA A 144 -14.65 0.52 11.97
CA ALA A 144 -14.32 0.94 10.63
C ALA A 144 -14.46 -0.22 9.62
N ALA A 145 -14.00 -1.40 9.97
CA ALA A 145 -14.15 -2.60 9.13
C ALA A 145 -15.62 -3.03 8.99
N HIS A 146 -16.41 -2.93 10.05
CA HIS A 146 -17.86 -3.22 10.01
C HIS A 146 -18.59 -2.22 9.11
N THR A 147 -18.37 -0.93 9.32
CA THR A 147 -19.00 0.16 8.56
C THR A 147 -18.63 0.11 7.08
N SER A 148 -17.37 -0.17 6.76
CA SER A 148 -16.89 -0.33 5.38
C SER A 148 -17.69 -1.39 4.60
N ARG A 149 -18.02 -2.52 5.22
CA ARG A 149 -18.89 -3.54 4.59
C ARG A 149 -20.28 -3.00 4.29
N GLY A 150 -20.86 -2.25 5.24
CA GLY A 150 -22.16 -1.60 5.08
C GLY A 150 -22.17 -0.56 3.94
N VAL A 151 -21.13 0.27 3.87
CA VAL A 151 -20.95 1.27 2.80
C VAL A 151 -20.89 0.58 1.44
N LYS A 152 -20.03 -0.43 1.29
CA LYS A 152 -19.87 -1.17 0.01
C LYS A 152 -21.16 -1.83 -0.44
N THR A 153 -21.90 -2.41 0.48
CA THR A 153 -23.16 -3.10 0.16
C THR A 153 -24.27 -2.12 -0.28
N ARG A 154 -24.39 -0.97 0.41
CA ARG A 154 -25.46 0.01 0.15
C ARG A 154 -25.18 0.90 -1.06
N THR A 155 -23.93 1.26 -1.29
CA THR A 155 -23.57 2.23 -2.34
C THR A 155 -23.07 1.57 -3.62
N ARG A 156 -22.79 0.28 -3.58
CA ARG A 156 -22.12 -0.47 -4.68
C ARG A 156 -20.81 0.18 -5.16
N ILE A 157 -20.16 0.96 -4.30
CA ILE A 157 -18.96 1.74 -4.66
C ILE A 157 -17.83 0.85 -5.19
N GLY A 158 -17.78 -0.42 -4.73
CA GLY A 158 -16.84 -1.44 -5.23
C GLY A 158 -17.36 -2.26 -6.41
N ALA A 159 -18.63 -2.10 -6.83
CA ALA A 159 -19.26 -2.98 -7.85
C ALA A 159 -18.67 -2.78 -9.25
N ALA A 160 -18.05 -1.63 -9.53
CA ALA A 160 -17.38 -1.38 -10.80
C ALA A 160 -16.11 -2.23 -11.00
N GLY A 161 -15.68 -2.99 -9.96
CA GLY A 161 -14.50 -3.88 -10.00
C GLY A 161 -13.23 -3.16 -10.45
N ARG A 162 -13.18 -1.84 -10.24
CA ARG A 162 -12.03 -1.02 -10.59
C ARG A 162 -10.95 -1.26 -9.55
N SER A 163 -9.87 -1.89 -9.99
CA SER A 163 -8.61 -1.95 -9.26
C SER A 163 -7.58 -1.13 -10.01
N LEU A 164 -6.51 -0.69 -9.34
CA LEU A 164 -5.36 -0.05 -9.99
C LEU A 164 -4.83 -0.88 -11.16
N VAL A 165 -4.83 -2.20 -11.01
CA VAL A 165 -4.44 -3.14 -12.07
C VAL A 165 -5.34 -3.00 -13.29
N ARG A 166 -6.65 -2.95 -13.09
CA ARG A 166 -7.60 -2.84 -14.21
C ARG A 166 -7.49 -1.50 -14.90
N LEU A 167 -7.37 -0.41 -14.14
CA LEU A 167 -7.12 0.92 -14.69
C LEU A 167 -5.80 0.96 -15.48
N GLY A 168 -4.71 0.38 -14.93
CA GLY A 168 -3.43 0.28 -15.62
C GLY A 168 -3.52 -0.52 -16.93
N LEU A 169 -4.26 -1.62 -16.95
CA LEU A 169 -4.50 -2.41 -18.16
C LEU A 169 -5.38 -1.69 -19.18
N GLU A 170 -6.39 -0.94 -18.74
CA GLU A 170 -7.20 -0.08 -19.62
C GLU A 170 -6.34 1.00 -20.28
N LEU A 171 -5.47 1.67 -19.51
CA LEU A 171 -4.52 2.64 -20.04
C LEU A 171 -3.50 2.00 -20.98
N ALA A 172 -2.98 0.82 -20.64
CA ALA A 172 -2.07 0.08 -21.52
C ALA A 172 -2.75 -0.36 -22.83
N SER A 173 -4.05 -0.67 -22.79
CA SER A 173 -4.83 -1.07 -23.97
C SER A 173 -4.93 0.02 -25.03
N SER A 174 -4.73 1.30 -24.66
CA SER A 174 -4.62 2.38 -25.63
C SER A 174 -3.34 2.29 -26.49
N ARG A 175 -2.33 1.57 -26.03
CA ARG A 175 -1.01 1.41 -26.68
C ARG A 175 -0.75 -0.01 -27.16
N VAL A 176 -1.41 -1.00 -26.55
CA VAL A 176 -1.30 -2.43 -26.90
C VAL A 176 -2.48 -2.79 -27.80
N THR A 177 -2.23 -2.89 -29.11
CA THR A 177 -3.27 -3.15 -30.11
C THR A 177 -3.71 -4.60 -30.17
N ASP A 178 -2.88 -5.55 -29.75
CA ASP A 178 -3.18 -6.98 -29.76
C ASP A 178 -2.61 -7.69 -28.52
N TRP A 179 -3.44 -7.83 -27.51
CA TRP A 179 -3.11 -8.53 -26.27
C TRP A 179 -2.82 -10.02 -26.49
N ALA A 180 -3.42 -10.67 -27.50
CA ALA A 180 -3.24 -12.09 -27.77
C ALA A 180 -1.81 -12.39 -28.28
N ARG A 181 -1.16 -11.41 -28.91
CA ARG A 181 0.21 -11.52 -29.43
C ARG A 181 1.24 -10.86 -28.50
N THR A 182 0.81 -10.18 -27.46
CA THR A 182 1.70 -9.47 -26.52
C THR A 182 2.25 -10.43 -25.47
N ARG A 183 3.57 -10.44 -25.32
CA ARG A 183 4.23 -11.15 -24.23
C ARG A 183 4.31 -10.23 -23.01
N VAL A 184 3.76 -10.67 -21.88
CA VAL A 184 3.76 -9.91 -20.63
C VAL A 184 4.70 -10.59 -19.64
N LEU A 185 5.65 -9.84 -19.09
CA LEU A 185 6.47 -10.24 -17.96
C LEU A 185 5.92 -9.58 -16.71
N LEU A 186 5.49 -10.39 -15.75
CA LEU A 186 5.08 -9.93 -14.43
C LEU A 186 6.18 -10.24 -13.42
N VAL A 187 6.67 -9.19 -12.76
CA VAL A 187 7.68 -9.30 -11.69
C VAL A 187 7.00 -8.93 -10.36
N GLY A 188 6.99 -9.85 -9.40
CA GLY A 188 6.39 -9.67 -8.07
C GLY A 188 5.63 -10.90 -7.60
N THR A 189 5.47 -11.01 -6.28
CA THR A 189 4.80 -12.15 -5.60
C THR A 189 3.64 -11.73 -4.71
N GLY A 190 3.36 -10.41 -4.57
CA GLY A 190 2.33 -9.86 -3.72
C GLY A 190 0.90 -10.05 -4.26
N SER A 191 -0.07 -9.56 -3.52
CA SER A 191 -1.51 -9.63 -3.87
C SER A 191 -1.82 -9.01 -5.23
N TYR A 192 -1.12 -7.94 -5.61
CA TYR A 192 -1.23 -7.33 -6.93
C TYR A 192 -0.81 -8.26 -8.07
N ALA A 193 0.17 -9.13 -7.86
CA ALA A 193 0.59 -10.10 -8.89
C ALA A 193 -0.55 -11.06 -9.24
N ALA A 194 -1.23 -11.60 -8.24
CA ALA A 194 -2.39 -12.48 -8.45
C ALA A 194 -3.54 -11.77 -9.16
N THR A 195 -3.85 -10.55 -8.73
CA THR A 195 -4.90 -9.71 -9.34
C THR A 195 -4.56 -9.35 -10.79
N THR A 196 -3.28 -9.04 -11.07
CA THR A 196 -2.80 -8.72 -12.43
C THR A 196 -2.92 -9.94 -13.35
N ILE A 197 -2.53 -11.13 -12.88
CA ILE A 197 -2.69 -12.36 -13.66
C ILE A 197 -4.16 -12.61 -13.99
N ALA A 198 -5.04 -12.51 -13.01
CA ALA A 198 -6.47 -12.71 -13.21
C ALA A 198 -7.05 -11.69 -14.21
N ALA A 199 -6.65 -10.42 -14.11
CA ALA A 199 -7.09 -9.37 -15.02
C ALA A 199 -6.56 -9.56 -16.44
N LEU A 200 -5.30 -9.94 -16.61
CA LEU A 200 -4.70 -10.27 -17.91
C LEU A 200 -5.40 -11.47 -18.59
N LEU A 201 -5.71 -12.51 -17.82
CA LEU A 201 -6.42 -13.68 -18.33
C LEU A 201 -7.86 -13.36 -18.80
N THR A 202 -8.46 -12.30 -18.25
CA THR A 202 -9.80 -11.83 -18.69
C THR A 202 -9.71 -10.83 -19.84
N ALA A 203 -8.64 -10.06 -19.96
CA ALA A 203 -8.41 -9.09 -21.02
C ALA A 203 -8.01 -9.75 -22.36
N VAL A 204 -7.36 -10.92 -22.30
CA VAL A 204 -6.98 -11.68 -23.50
C VAL A 204 -8.16 -12.56 -23.92
N PRO A 205 -8.78 -12.35 -25.10
CA PRO A 205 -9.78 -13.25 -25.62
C PRO A 205 -9.21 -14.67 -25.70
N ARG A 206 -9.89 -15.66 -25.17
CA ARG A 206 -9.51 -17.05 -25.27
C ARG A 206 -9.67 -17.52 -26.72
N THR A 207 -8.71 -17.20 -27.56
CA THR A 207 -8.52 -17.96 -28.79
C THR A 207 -7.88 -19.29 -28.39
N SER A 208 -8.64 -20.35 -28.63
CA SER A 208 -8.28 -21.72 -28.39
C SER A 208 -6.90 -22.06 -28.98
N ARG A 209 -5.86 -22.07 -28.14
CA ARG A 209 -4.68 -22.96 -28.29
C ARG A 209 -3.88 -22.90 -27.00
N SER A 210 -3.75 -24.07 -26.40
CA SER A 210 -3.04 -24.35 -25.18
C SER A 210 -1.58 -23.87 -25.22
N SER A 211 -1.29 -22.84 -24.45
CA SER A 211 0.00 -22.69 -23.81
C SER A 211 -0.25 -22.16 -22.40
N ARG A 212 -0.24 -23.06 -21.43
CA ARG A 212 -0.32 -22.71 -20.02
C ARG A 212 0.81 -21.74 -19.70
N PRO A 213 0.54 -20.60 -19.05
CA PRO A 213 1.61 -19.74 -18.58
C PRO A 213 2.49 -20.54 -17.60
N ARG A 214 3.77 -20.62 -17.87
CA ARG A 214 4.74 -21.16 -16.90
C ARG A 214 4.95 -20.11 -15.83
N VAL A 215 4.34 -20.31 -14.68
CA VAL A 215 4.69 -19.60 -13.47
C VAL A 215 6.01 -20.19 -12.99
N ALA A 216 7.10 -19.42 -13.03
CA ALA A 216 8.36 -19.83 -12.43
C ALA A 216 8.16 -19.90 -10.91
N ARG A 217 8.31 -21.09 -10.33
CA ARG A 217 8.34 -21.28 -8.88
C ARG A 217 9.70 -20.81 -8.34
N PRO A 218 9.77 -20.09 -7.22
CA PRO A 218 11.04 -19.79 -6.58
C PRO A 218 11.70 -21.12 -6.18
N GLY A 219 12.93 -21.36 -6.66
CA GLY A 219 13.73 -22.53 -6.28
C GLY A 219 14.05 -23.55 -7.37
N SER A 220 13.65 -23.36 -8.63
CA SER A 220 14.07 -24.24 -9.73
C SER A 220 15.31 -23.66 -10.43
N PRO A 221 16.38 -24.47 -10.64
CA PRO A 221 17.56 -24.00 -11.37
C PRO A 221 17.23 -23.72 -12.84
N PRO A 222 17.91 -22.75 -13.48
CA PRO A 222 17.66 -22.41 -14.87
C PRO A 222 18.01 -23.59 -15.81
N SER A 223 17.01 -24.02 -16.56
CA SER A 223 17.26 -24.92 -17.70
C SER A 223 18.01 -24.15 -18.79
N THR A 224 19.24 -24.53 -19.03
CA THR A 224 20.08 -24.03 -20.12
C THR A 224 19.47 -24.42 -21.46
N THR A 225 18.77 -23.50 -22.09
CA THR A 225 18.54 -23.48 -23.53
C THR A 225 19.08 -22.16 -24.05
N SER A 226 20.15 -22.26 -24.77
CA SER A 226 20.90 -21.19 -25.41
C SER A 226 20.02 -20.45 -26.42
N SER A 227 19.78 -19.18 -26.17
CA SER A 227 19.36 -18.21 -27.18
C SER A 227 20.25 -16.98 -27.04
N PRO A 228 20.68 -16.35 -28.14
CA PRO A 228 21.76 -15.38 -28.13
C PRO A 228 21.33 -14.07 -27.46
N PRO A 229 22.29 -13.28 -26.91
CA PRO A 229 21.99 -12.06 -26.19
C PRO A 229 21.52 -10.97 -27.15
N VAL A 230 20.43 -10.33 -26.78
CA VAL A 230 19.97 -9.08 -27.41
C VAL A 230 20.90 -7.95 -26.95
N THR A 231 21.72 -7.49 -27.86
CA THR A 231 22.61 -6.34 -27.65
C THR A 231 21.78 -5.05 -27.65
N CYS A 232 21.69 -4.37 -26.53
CA CYS A 232 21.21 -3.00 -26.48
C CYS A 232 22.27 -2.06 -27.06
N ALA A 233 22.02 -1.51 -28.24
CA ALA A 233 22.84 -0.46 -28.83
C ALA A 233 22.61 0.87 -28.07
N ARG A 234 23.68 1.45 -27.53
CA ARG A 234 23.70 2.82 -27.02
C ARG A 234 23.63 3.80 -28.20
N PRO A 235 22.84 4.87 -28.16
CA PRO A 235 22.96 5.93 -29.14
C PRO A 235 24.23 6.75 -28.85
N SER A 236 25.11 6.81 -29.84
CA SER A 236 26.29 7.66 -29.87
C SER A 236 25.85 9.13 -30.04
N GLY A 237 26.05 9.95 -29.00
CA GLY A 237 25.95 11.39 -29.09
C GLY A 237 27.12 11.94 -29.93
N ARG A 238 26.81 12.61 -31.01
CA ARG A 238 27.76 13.52 -31.72
C ARG A 238 27.71 14.86 -31.03
N ALA A 239 28.86 15.28 -30.53
CA ALA A 239 29.16 16.67 -30.26
C ALA A 239 29.52 17.34 -31.59
N THR A 240 28.92 18.49 -31.86
CA THR A 240 29.41 19.46 -32.87
C THR A 240 29.61 20.78 -32.18
N SER A 241 30.76 21.31 -32.40
CA SER A 241 31.42 22.56 -32.13
C SER A 241 30.56 23.75 -31.82
#